data_8e6e665f89171efaf4212a0494b1996b
#
_entry.id   8e6e665f89171efaf4212a0494b1996b
#
_cell.length_a   1.000
_cell.length_b   1.000
_cell.length_c   1.000
_cell.angle_alpha   90.00
_cell.angle_beta   90.00
_cell.angle_gamma   90.00
#
_symmetry.space_group_name_H-M   'P 1'
#
loop_
_entity.id
_entity.type
_entity.pdbx_description
1 polymer ?
#
loop_
_entity_poly.entity_id
_entity_poly.type
_entity_poly.pdbx_seq_one_letter_code
_entity_poly.pdbx_strand_id
1 'polypeptide(L)'
;ACTRAPQRCRLRVGRHSMVLVDLPGVGESEVRDREYQALYRRQLPQLDLVLWVIKADDRALSVDERFYREVIGSHRHKVLFVVNQVDKLEPCHEWDATCGSPSSRQKINLSRKLSDIRQLFTPSNPMCAVSARTGWGLGSLVETMMRSLPARASSPLSAQLHETLRSEPVKSQARDRFGEAAGEVVDAVAS
;
A
#
# COMPACT_ATOMS: atom_id res chain seq x y z
N ALA A 1 -0.92 8.07 -16.57
CA ALA A 1 -0.12 9.31 -16.45
C ALA A 1 0.86 9.11 -15.30
N CYS A 2 2.17 9.27 -15.54
CA CYS A 2 3.17 9.15 -14.47
C CYS A 2 3.18 10.40 -13.61
N THR A 3 3.15 10.23 -12.30
CA THR A 3 3.29 11.31 -11.32
C THR A 3 4.71 11.89 -11.40
N ARG A 4 4.83 13.17 -11.81
CA ARG A 4 6.14 13.83 -11.97
C ARG A 4 6.56 14.68 -10.78
N ALA A 5 5.60 15.03 -9.92
CA ALA A 5 5.82 15.85 -8.73
C ALA A 5 4.91 15.34 -7.60
N PRO A 6 5.30 15.50 -6.32
CA PRO A 6 4.48 15.05 -5.21
C PRO A 6 3.09 15.65 -5.26
N GLN A 7 2.07 14.81 -5.24
CA GLN A 7 0.69 15.25 -5.12
C GLN A 7 0.22 15.01 -3.68
N ARG A 8 -0.50 15.95 -3.13
CA ARG A 8 -1.00 15.87 -1.74
C ARG A 8 -2.51 15.84 -1.74
N CYS A 9 -3.08 14.78 -1.20
CA CYS A 9 -4.51 14.62 -0.96
C CYS A 9 -4.77 14.60 0.54
N ARG A 10 -5.71 15.44 1.01
CA ARG A 10 -6.12 15.44 2.41
C ARG A 10 -7.40 14.65 2.57
N LEU A 11 -7.31 13.54 3.29
CA LEU A 11 -8.46 12.75 3.72
C LEU A 11 -8.90 13.22 5.11
N ARG A 12 -10.21 13.40 5.29
CA ARG A 12 -10.82 13.73 6.58
C ARG A 12 -11.64 12.54 7.07
N VAL A 13 -11.37 12.13 8.31
CA VAL A 13 -12.12 11.07 8.99
C VAL A 13 -12.58 11.64 10.34
N GLY A 14 -13.85 12.00 10.44
CA GLY A 14 -14.39 12.66 11.62
C GLY A 14 -13.67 13.99 11.89
N ARG A 15 -13.11 14.14 13.10
CA ARG A 15 -12.35 15.33 13.51
C ARG A 15 -10.88 15.30 13.10
N HIS A 16 -10.42 14.19 12.55
CA HIS A 16 -9.03 13.98 12.20
C HIS A 16 -8.81 14.09 10.70
N SER A 17 -7.60 14.43 10.31
CA SER A 17 -7.20 14.44 8.91
C SER A 17 -5.89 13.70 8.72
N MET A 18 -5.80 12.98 7.63
CA MET A 18 -4.59 12.35 7.12
C MET A 18 -4.21 13.04 5.80
N VAL A 19 -2.92 13.18 5.55
CA VAL A 19 -2.41 13.67 4.27
C VAL A 19 -1.75 12.50 3.57
N LEU A 20 -2.29 12.10 2.42
CA LEU A 20 -1.64 11.21 1.49
C LEU A 20 -0.74 12.02 0.57
N VAL A 21 0.46 11.52 0.35
CA VAL A 21 1.42 12.11 -0.58
C VAL A 21 1.73 11.06 -1.62
N ASP A 22 1.24 11.27 -2.85
CA ASP A 22 1.64 10.47 -3.99
C ASP A 22 3.02 10.89 -4.45
N LEU A 23 3.94 9.95 -4.55
CA LEU A 23 5.33 10.16 -4.97
C LEU A 23 5.57 9.48 -6.32
N PRO A 24 6.43 10.05 -7.18
CA PRO A 24 6.78 9.41 -8.45
C PRO A 24 7.27 7.97 -8.26
N GLY A 25 6.82 7.08 -9.15
CA GLY A 25 7.31 5.70 -9.18
C GLY A 25 8.80 5.62 -9.49
N VAL A 26 9.43 4.52 -9.12
CA VAL A 26 10.82 4.22 -9.44
C VAL A 26 10.92 3.38 -10.71
N GLY A 27 12.06 3.49 -11.44
CA GLY A 27 12.32 2.64 -12.60
C GLY A 27 11.88 3.23 -13.95
N GLU A 28 11.53 4.52 -14.03
CA GLU A 28 11.18 5.14 -15.30
C GLU A 28 12.41 5.40 -16.21
N SER A 29 13.51 5.90 -15.66
CA SER A 29 14.80 6.08 -16.32
C SER A 29 15.87 6.46 -15.29
N GLU A 30 17.15 6.19 -15.61
CA GLU A 30 18.28 6.53 -14.71
C GLU A 30 18.38 8.02 -14.37
N VAL A 31 18.05 8.90 -15.31
CA VAL A 31 18.08 10.36 -15.08
C VAL A 31 16.99 10.77 -14.10
N ARG A 32 15.77 10.30 -14.32
CA ARG A 32 14.63 10.58 -13.45
C ARG A 32 14.81 9.94 -12.07
N ASP A 33 15.35 8.75 -12.02
CA ASP A 33 15.59 8.06 -10.75
C ASP A 33 16.53 8.86 -9.85
N ARG A 34 17.53 9.58 -10.39
CA ARG A 34 18.39 10.49 -9.61
C ARG A 34 17.62 11.70 -9.06
N GLU A 35 16.77 12.32 -9.86
CA GLU A 35 15.92 13.43 -9.43
C GLU A 35 14.94 12.96 -8.34
N TYR A 36 14.33 11.80 -8.53
CA TYR A 36 13.41 11.20 -7.57
C TYR A 36 14.11 10.79 -6.27
N GLN A 37 15.36 10.31 -6.33
CA GLN A 37 16.13 10.04 -5.11
C GLN A 37 16.27 11.27 -4.23
N ALA A 38 16.60 12.43 -4.80
CA ALA A 38 16.71 13.69 -4.05
C ALA A 38 15.35 14.10 -3.45
N LEU A 39 14.28 13.92 -4.21
CA LEU A 39 12.91 14.16 -3.76
C LEU A 39 12.54 13.26 -2.57
N TYR A 40 12.77 11.95 -2.70
CA TYR A 40 12.47 10.98 -1.64
C TYR A 40 13.26 11.28 -0.36
N ARG A 41 14.58 11.54 -0.47
CA ARG A 41 15.41 11.89 0.70
C ARG A 41 14.88 13.11 1.44
N ARG A 42 14.28 14.07 0.74
CA ARG A 42 13.66 15.26 1.36
C ARG A 42 12.30 14.95 1.99
N GLN A 43 11.51 14.05 1.41
CA GLN A 43 10.16 13.72 1.89
C GLN A 43 10.17 12.70 3.04
N LEU A 44 10.99 11.65 2.95
CA LEU A 44 11.01 10.53 3.88
C LEU A 44 11.07 10.92 5.38
N PRO A 45 11.87 11.92 5.80
CA PRO A 45 11.88 12.34 7.19
C PRO A 45 10.53 12.85 7.70
N GLN A 46 9.72 13.44 6.82
CA GLN A 46 8.44 14.07 7.14
C GLN A 46 7.25 13.09 7.10
N LEU A 47 7.43 11.91 6.52
CA LEU A 47 6.38 10.90 6.41
C LEU A 47 6.34 10.04 7.68
N ASP A 48 5.14 9.72 8.14
CA ASP A 48 4.91 8.80 9.25
C ASP A 48 4.86 7.35 8.77
N LEU A 49 4.34 7.10 7.58
CA LEU A 49 4.26 5.78 6.93
C LEU A 49 4.46 5.92 5.43
N VAL A 50 5.08 4.94 4.81
CA VAL A 50 5.25 4.81 3.36
C VAL A 50 4.57 3.52 2.92
N LEU A 51 3.57 3.61 2.06
CA LEU A 51 3.00 2.45 1.39
C LEU A 51 3.83 2.18 0.13
N TRP A 52 4.54 1.06 0.10
CA TRP A 52 5.26 0.60 -1.08
C TRP A 52 4.38 -0.39 -1.84
N VAL A 53 3.76 0.09 -2.90
CA VAL A 53 2.79 -0.70 -3.66
C VAL A 53 3.48 -1.46 -4.78
N ILE A 54 3.32 -2.79 -4.78
CA ILE A 54 3.86 -3.71 -5.80
C ILE A 54 2.68 -4.43 -6.46
N LYS A 55 2.68 -4.53 -7.78
CA LYS A 55 1.67 -5.36 -8.48
C LYS A 55 1.91 -6.84 -8.19
N ALA A 56 0.85 -7.60 -7.99
CA ALA A 56 0.95 -9.02 -7.66
C ALA A 56 1.60 -9.84 -8.78
N ASP A 57 1.43 -9.44 -10.04
CA ASP A 57 1.97 -10.07 -11.24
C ASP A 57 3.35 -9.52 -11.67
N ASP A 58 3.85 -8.46 -11.02
CA ASP A 58 5.16 -7.89 -11.34
C ASP A 58 6.29 -8.85 -10.98
N ARG A 59 7.25 -9.01 -11.90
CA ARG A 59 8.40 -9.91 -11.74
C ARG A 59 9.73 -9.18 -11.65
N ALA A 60 9.78 -7.91 -12.04
CA ALA A 60 11.02 -7.14 -12.19
C ALA A 60 11.22 -6.19 -10.99
N LEU A 61 11.60 -6.71 -9.84
CA LEU A 61 11.78 -5.93 -8.61
C LEU A 61 13.22 -5.46 -8.35
N SER A 62 14.14 -5.62 -9.30
CA SER A 62 15.56 -5.28 -9.09
C SER A 62 15.80 -3.77 -8.93
N VAL A 63 15.03 -2.95 -9.63
CA VAL A 63 15.10 -1.49 -9.50
C VAL A 63 14.55 -1.05 -8.15
N ASP A 64 13.41 -1.61 -7.76
CA ASP A 64 12.80 -1.39 -6.44
C ASP A 64 13.73 -1.78 -5.30
N GLU A 65 14.38 -2.95 -5.40
CA GLU A 65 15.35 -3.43 -4.40
C GLU A 65 16.51 -2.45 -4.23
N ARG A 66 17.11 -2.03 -5.34
CA ARG A 66 18.21 -1.07 -5.32
C ARG A 66 17.78 0.24 -4.68
N PHE A 67 16.65 0.79 -5.11
CA PHE A 67 16.11 2.03 -4.56
C PHE A 67 15.78 1.90 -3.06
N TYR A 68 15.16 0.82 -2.66
CA TYR A 68 14.86 0.53 -1.26
C TYR A 68 16.13 0.50 -0.41
N ARG A 69 17.16 -0.14 -0.90
CA ARG A 69 18.44 -0.22 -0.20
C ARG A 69 19.16 1.13 -0.09
N GLU A 70 19.21 1.88 -1.21
CA GLU A 70 20.04 3.08 -1.32
C GLU A 70 19.34 4.37 -0.86
N VAL A 71 18.03 4.45 -1.04
CA VAL A 71 17.25 5.67 -0.78
C VAL A 71 16.45 5.57 0.50
N ILE A 72 15.72 4.47 0.69
CA ILE A 72 14.93 4.28 1.92
C ILE A 72 15.85 4.09 3.13
N GLY A 73 16.88 3.25 3.02
CA GLY A 73 17.97 3.15 4.01
C GLY A 73 17.47 3.03 5.46
N SER A 74 17.75 4.03 6.30
CA SER A 74 17.37 4.07 7.71
C SER A 74 15.85 4.24 7.95
N HIS A 75 15.07 4.59 6.92
CA HIS A 75 13.62 4.78 7.03
C HIS A 75 12.82 3.49 6.78
N ARG A 76 13.46 2.32 6.69
CA ARG A 76 12.81 1.02 6.44
C ARG A 76 11.67 0.71 7.41
N HIS A 77 11.80 1.14 8.65
CA HIS A 77 10.78 0.97 9.68
C HIS A 77 9.46 1.71 9.39
N LYS A 78 9.48 2.68 8.46
CA LYS A 78 8.28 3.38 7.99
C LYS A 78 7.61 2.72 6.79
N VAL A 79 8.25 1.73 6.15
CA VAL A 79 7.74 1.13 4.92
C VAL A 79 6.81 -0.03 5.23
N LEU A 80 5.62 0.01 4.63
CA LEU A 80 4.65 -1.06 4.60
C LEU A 80 4.50 -1.52 3.15
N PHE A 81 4.90 -2.76 2.84
CA PHE A 81 4.72 -3.32 1.51
C PHE A 81 3.28 -3.77 1.31
N VAL A 82 2.70 -3.34 0.18
CA VAL A 82 1.34 -3.67 -0.24
C VAL A 82 1.39 -4.35 -1.60
N VAL A 83 0.98 -5.60 -1.67
CA VAL A 83 0.84 -6.32 -2.93
C VAL A 83 -0.58 -6.10 -3.44
N ASN A 84 -0.73 -5.25 -4.46
CA ASN A 84 -2.02 -4.89 -5.05
C ASN A 84 -2.33 -5.72 -6.30
N GLN A 85 -3.57 -5.65 -6.76
CA GLN A 85 -4.07 -6.36 -7.94
C GLN A 85 -4.01 -7.89 -7.78
N VAL A 86 -4.27 -8.42 -6.60
CA VAL A 86 -4.30 -9.87 -6.33
C VAL A 86 -5.33 -10.58 -7.21
N ASP A 87 -6.39 -9.89 -7.61
CA ASP A 87 -7.40 -10.39 -8.54
C ASP A 87 -6.85 -10.67 -9.96
N LYS A 88 -5.71 -10.07 -10.34
CA LYS A 88 -5.01 -10.32 -11.61
C LYS A 88 -3.95 -11.42 -11.52
N LEU A 89 -3.70 -11.96 -10.32
CA LEU A 89 -2.72 -13.02 -10.13
C LEU A 89 -3.20 -14.31 -10.82
N GLU A 90 -2.29 -14.94 -11.55
CA GLU A 90 -2.63 -16.17 -12.27
C GLU A 90 -2.98 -17.36 -11.33
N PRO A 91 -3.97 -18.16 -11.69
CA PRO A 91 -4.86 -18.04 -12.85
C PRO A 91 -5.99 -17.03 -12.59
N CYS A 92 -5.96 -15.88 -13.28
CA CYS A 92 -6.86 -14.74 -13.01
C CYS A 92 -8.35 -15.09 -13.22
N HIS A 93 -8.68 -16.05 -14.10
CA HIS A 93 -10.04 -16.51 -14.33
C HIS A 93 -10.64 -17.32 -13.16
N GLU A 94 -9.81 -17.78 -12.22
CA GLU A 94 -10.28 -18.47 -11.00
C GLU A 94 -10.62 -17.52 -9.85
N TRP A 95 -10.56 -16.20 -10.06
CA TRP A 95 -11.03 -15.27 -9.05
C TRP A 95 -12.49 -15.51 -8.73
N ASP A 96 -12.81 -15.77 -7.47
CA ASP A 96 -14.19 -15.94 -7.05
C ASP A 96 -14.91 -14.59 -7.01
N ALA A 97 -15.65 -14.30 -8.08
CA ALA A 97 -16.40 -13.04 -8.18
C ALA A 97 -17.58 -12.96 -7.19
N THR A 98 -18.09 -14.10 -6.72
CA THR A 98 -19.21 -14.16 -5.77
C THR A 98 -18.75 -13.79 -4.35
N CYS A 99 -17.64 -14.38 -3.91
CA CYS A 99 -17.05 -14.13 -2.60
C CYS A 99 -16.04 -12.98 -2.62
N GLY A 100 -15.71 -12.42 -3.80
CA GLY A 100 -14.71 -11.36 -3.95
C GLY A 100 -13.33 -11.78 -3.45
N SER A 101 -12.90 -13.04 -3.65
CA SER A 101 -11.71 -13.58 -3.02
C SER A 101 -10.85 -14.42 -3.98
N PRO A 102 -9.53 -14.54 -3.71
CA PRO A 102 -8.63 -15.35 -4.54
C PRO A 102 -8.91 -16.86 -4.38
N SER A 103 -8.80 -17.59 -5.49
CA SER A 103 -8.84 -19.05 -5.51
C SER A 103 -7.70 -19.67 -4.70
N SER A 104 -7.79 -20.99 -4.45
CA SER A 104 -6.71 -21.72 -3.79
C SER A 104 -5.37 -21.62 -4.53
N ARG A 105 -5.39 -21.66 -5.87
CA ARG A 105 -4.19 -21.51 -6.72
C ARG A 105 -3.62 -20.09 -6.63
N GLN A 106 -4.48 -19.08 -6.69
CA GLN A 106 -4.07 -17.69 -6.52
C GLN A 106 -3.48 -17.44 -5.13
N LYS A 107 -4.04 -18.03 -4.07
CA LYS A 107 -3.47 -17.98 -2.70
C LYS A 107 -2.07 -18.57 -2.63
N ILE A 108 -1.82 -19.69 -3.32
CA ILE A 108 -0.48 -20.30 -3.39
C ILE A 108 0.50 -19.36 -4.10
N ASN A 109 0.11 -18.79 -5.24
CA ASN A 109 0.96 -17.87 -5.99
C ASN A 109 1.19 -16.56 -5.23
N LEU A 110 0.18 -16.06 -4.53
CA LEU A 110 0.32 -14.93 -3.62
C LEU A 110 1.32 -15.21 -2.50
N SER A 111 1.24 -16.37 -1.88
CA SER A 111 2.17 -16.77 -0.82
C SER A 111 3.63 -16.82 -1.31
N ARG A 112 3.85 -17.31 -2.54
CA ARG A 112 5.17 -17.27 -3.19
C ARG A 112 5.64 -15.83 -3.40
N LYS A 113 4.79 -14.98 -3.98
CA LYS A 113 5.10 -13.55 -4.19
C LYS A 113 5.47 -12.83 -2.89
N LEU A 114 4.71 -13.06 -1.82
CA LEU A 114 5.01 -12.50 -0.50
C LEU A 114 6.33 -13.03 0.07
N SER A 115 6.64 -14.30 -0.19
CA SER A 115 7.93 -14.89 0.21
C SER A 115 9.10 -14.23 -0.54
N ASP A 116 8.97 -14.04 -1.85
CA ASP A 116 9.99 -13.40 -2.68
C ASP A 116 10.25 -11.96 -2.22
N ILE A 117 9.19 -11.18 -1.97
CA ILE A 117 9.30 -9.82 -1.44
C ILE A 117 9.99 -9.82 -0.07
N ARG A 118 9.61 -10.77 0.82
CA ARG A 118 10.24 -10.89 2.15
C ARG A 118 11.73 -11.17 2.06
N GLN A 119 12.14 -12.06 1.17
CA GLN A 119 13.55 -12.38 0.96
C GLN A 119 14.32 -11.20 0.37
N LEU A 120 13.73 -10.50 -0.60
CA LEU A 120 14.38 -9.42 -1.33
C LEU A 120 14.53 -8.15 -0.50
N PHE A 121 13.48 -7.74 0.21
CA PHE A 121 13.43 -6.45 0.92
C PHE A 121 13.63 -6.55 2.43
N THR A 122 13.48 -7.73 3.03
CA THR A 122 13.55 -7.91 4.50
C THR A 122 12.71 -6.86 5.24
N PRO A 123 11.37 -6.82 5.02
CA PRO A 123 10.51 -5.76 5.56
C PRO A 123 10.51 -5.73 7.09
N SER A 124 10.52 -4.53 7.67
CA SER A 124 10.39 -4.34 9.12
C SER A 124 8.94 -4.44 9.60
N ASN A 125 7.97 -4.09 8.73
CA ASN A 125 6.54 -4.16 9.02
C ASN A 125 5.90 -5.40 8.37
N PRO A 126 4.73 -5.85 8.85
CA PRO A 126 3.94 -6.87 8.16
C PRO A 126 3.59 -6.42 6.75
N MET A 127 3.53 -7.36 5.80
CA MET A 127 3.10 -7.08 4.43
C MET A 127 1.60 -7.29 4.29
N CYS A 128 0.96 -6.50 3.42
CA CYS A 128 -0.44 -6.65 3.07
C CYS A 128 -0.60 -7.09 1.62
N ALA A 129 -1.68 -7.80 1.35
CA ALA A 129 -2.09 -8.17 0.01
C ALA A 129 -3.54 -7.70 -0.20
N VAL A 130 -3.81 -7.02 -1.30
CA VAL A 130 -5.10 -6.40 -1.57
C VAL A 130 -5.49 -6.53 -3.05
N SER A 131 -6.76 -6.36 -3.31
CA SER A 131 -7.27 -5.95 -4.62
C SER A 131 -8.07 -4.68 -4.41
N ALA A 132 -7.51 -3.54 -4.79
CA ALA A 132 -8.21 -2.26 -4.68
C ALA A 132 -9.50 -2.26 -5.50
N ARG A 133 -9.48 -2.92 -6.66
CA ARG A 133 -10.64 -3.05 -7.56
C ARG A 133 -11.82 -3.80 -6.92
N THR A 134 -11.56 -4.85 -6.13
CA THR A 134 -12.61 -5.69 -5.56
C THR A 134 -12.87 -5.41 -4.08
N GLY A 135 -12.05 -4.58 -3.44
CA GLY A 135 -12.10 -4.32 -2.01
C GLY A 135 -11.48 -5.41 -1.13
N TRP A 136 -11.00 -6.52 -1.73
CA TRP A 136 -10.41 -7.61 -0.98
C TRP A 136 -9.13 -7.19 -0.25
N GLY A 137 -9.04 -7.51 1.03
CA GLY A 137 -7.88 -7.25 1.86
C GLY A 137 -7.75 -5.80 2.38
N LEU A 138 -8.60 -4.85 1.93
CA LEU A 138 -8.49 -3.43 2.33
C LEU A 138 -8.69 -3.23 3.83
N GLY A 139 -9.60 -3.97 4.47
CA GLY A 139 -9.76 -3.92 5.93
C GLY A 139 -8.47 -4.29 6.68
N SER A 140 -7.83 -5.37 6.26
CA SER A 140 -6.54 -5.81 6.82
C SER A 140 -5.42 -4.81 6.55
N LEU A 141 -5.41 -4.16 5.38
CA LEU A 141 -4.47 -3.08 5.08
C LEU A 141 -4.63 -1.92 6.06
N VAL A 142 -5.86 -1.46 6.29
CA VAL A 142 -6.15 -0.37 7.23
C VAL A 142 -5.66 -0.70 8.64
N GLU A 143 -5.99 -1.91 9.14
CA GLU A 143 -5.52 -2.36 10.45
C GLU A 143 -3.99 -2.39 10.55
N THR A 144 -3.33 -2.84 9.49
CA THR A 144 -1.87 -2.91 9.46
C THR A 144 -1.24 -1.53 9.37
N MET A 145 -1.81 -0.62 8.59
CA MET A 145 -1.40 0.78 8.55
C MET A 145 -1.47 1.41 9.94
N MET A 146 -2.60 1.21 10.64
CA MET A 146 -2.80 1.77 11.97
C MET A 146 -1.76 1.24 12.98
N ARG A 147 -1.42 -0.04 12.90
CA ARG A 147 -0.38 -0.64 13.76
C ARG A 147 1.03 -0.19 13.41
N SER A 148 1.28 0.13 12.13
CA SER A 148 2.60 0.55 11.63
C SER A 148 2.86 2.04 11.83
N LEU A 149 1.84 2.84 12.11
CA LEU A 149 1.99 4.27 12.40
C LEU A 149 2.64 4.46 13.78
N PRO A 150 3.52 5.48 13.93
CA PRO A 150 4.08 5.81 15.24
C PRO A 150 2.97 6.25 16.21
N ALA A 151 3.15 6.00 17.51
CA ALA A 151 2.15 6.28 18.54
C ALA A 151 1.59 7.71 18.50
N ARG A 152 2.43 8.70 18.15
CA ARG A 152 2.03 10.11 17.97
C ARG A 152 1.02 10.33 16.83
N ALA A 153 1.07 9.48 15.78
CA ALA A 153 0.20 9.57 14.62
C ALA A 153 -1.02 8.62 14.72
N SER A 154 -0.96 7.64 15.62
CA SER A 154 -1.97 6.59 15.74
C SER A 154 -3.08 6.91 16.75
N SER A 155 -2.85 7.84 17.72
CA SER A 155 -3.64 7.85 18.94
C SER A 155 -5.13 8.28 18.81
N PRO A 156 -5.55 9.37 18.14
CA PRO A 156 -6.98 9.67 18.04
C PRO A 156 -7.66 9.04 16.82
N LEU A 157 -6.94 8.87 15.70
CA LEU A 157 -7.49 8.28 14.48
C LEU A 157 -7.70 6.77 14.62
N SER A 158 -6.77 6.09 15.30
CA SER A 158 -6.82 4.66 15.57
C SER A 158 -8.03 4.26 16.39
N ALA A 159 -8.32 4.99 17.47
CA ALA A 159 -9.46 4.70 18.34
C ALA A 159 -10.78 4.81 17.55
N GLN A 160 -10.92 5.84 16.73
CA GLN A 160 -12.15 6.12 16.00
C GLN A 160 -12.35 5.18 14.80
N LEU A 161 -11.28 4.86 14.04
CA LEU A 161 -11.35 3.85 12.97
C LEU A 161 -11.58 2.43 13.52
N HIS A 162 -10.97 2.08 14.65
CA HIS A 162 -11.21 0.81 15.32
C HIS A 162 -12.65 0.65 15.80
N GLU A 163 -13.25 1.70 16.35
CA GLU A 163 -14.63 1.70 16.80
C GLU A 163 -15.60 1.65 15.62
N THR A 164 -15.35 2.43 14.58
CA THR A 164 -16.13 2.46 13.35
C THR A 164 -16.05 1.14 12.57
N LEU A 165 -14.90 0.47 12.57
CA LEU A 165 -14.70 -0.83 11.92
C LEU A 165 -15.27 -2.01 12.74
N ARG A 166 -15.55 -1.82 14.02
CA ARG A 166 -16.15 -2.87 14.89
C ARG A 166 -17.67 -2.97 14.79
N SER A 167 -18.37 -1.92 14.39
CA SER A 167 -19.82 -1.97 14.21
C SER A 167 -20.21 -2.49 12.83
N GLU A 168 -21.01 -3.57 12.76
CA GLU A 168 -21.39 -4.26 11.52
C GLU A 168 -22.00 -3.36 10.41
N PRO A 169 -22.90 -2.39 10.69
CA PRO A 169 -23.44 -1.51 9.66
C PRO A 169 -22.41 -0.50 9.15
N VAL A 170 -21.44 -0.13 9.97
CA VAL A 170 -20.38 0.84 9.65
C VAL A 170 -19.20 0.17 8.95
N LYS A 171 -19.01 -1.14 9.14
CA LYS A 171 -18.05 -1.94 8.37
C LYS A 171 -18.36 -1.92 6.87
N SER A 172 -19.64 -1.95 6.48
CA SER A 172 -20.05 -1.84 5.08
C SER A 172 -19.80 -0.44 4.53
N GLN A 173 -20.25 0.61 5.21
CA GLN A 173 -20.09 1.99 4.76
C GLN A 173 -18.64 2.52 4.84
N ALA A 174 -17.87 2.08 5.85
CA ALA A 174 -16.45 2.43 5.94
C ALA A 174 -15.62 1.64 4.92
N ARG A 175 -16.02 0.41 4.61
CA ARG A 175 -15.41 -0.39 3.52
C ARG A 175 -15.68 0.26 2.17
N ASP A 176 -16.89 0.76 1.92
CA ASP A 176 -17.26 1.40 0.67
C ASP A 176 -16.57 2.78 0.52
N ARG A 177 -16.66 3.65 1.53
CA ARG A 177 -16.10 5.01 1.45
C ARG A 177 -14.58 5.09 1.61
N PHE A 178 -13.99 4.29 2.49
CA PHE A 178 -12.54 4.27 2.67
C PHE A 178 -11.89 3.37 1.62
N GLY A 179 -12.56 2.31 1.21
CA GLY A 179 -12.16 1.42 0.13
C GLY A 179 -12.11 2.14 -1.21
N GLU A 180 -13.11 2.96 -1.53
CA GLU A 180 -13.13 3.80 -2.73
C GLU A 180 -11.99 4.83 -2.69
N ALA A 181 -11.85 5.59 -1.61
CA ALA A 181 -10.82 6.62 -1.50
C ALA A 181 -9.40 6.05 -1.44
N ALA A 182 -9.18 4.95 -0.72
CA ALA A 182 -7.89 4.28 -0.65
C ALA A 182 -7.62 3.46 -1.92
N GLY A 183 -8.66 2.88 -2.53
CA GLY A 183 -8.59 2.16 -3.79
C GLY A 183 -8.18 3.06 -4.96
N GLU A 184 -8.80 4.23 -5.09
CA GLU A 184 -8.45 5.23 -6.12
C GLU A 184 -6.98 5.68 -6.00
N VAL A 185 -6.49 5.90 -4.77
CA VAL A 185 -5.10 6.31 -4.55
C VAL A 185 -4.13 5.16 -4.84
N VAL A 186 -4.45 3.94 -4.40
CA VAL A 186 -3.61 2.76 -4.64
C VAL A 186 -3.60 2.38 -6.12
N ASP A 187 -4.72 2.49 -6.84
CA ASP A 187 -4.78 2.25 -8.28
C ASP A 187 -4.07 3.36 -9.09
N ALA A 188 -4.16 4.62 -8.66
CA ALA A 188 -3.43 5.72 -9.27
C ALA A 188 -1.91 5.57 -9.13
N VAL A 189 -1.43 5.02 -8.00
CA VAL A 189 0.00 4.78 -7.75
C VAL A 189 0.50 3.52 -8.49
N ALA A 190 -0.40 2.55 -8.77
CA ALA A 190 -0.05 1.29 -9.42
C ALA A 190 -0.22 1.29 -10.96
N SER A 191 -0.69 2.41 -11.53
CA SER A 191 -0.86 2.61 -12.98
C SER A 191 0.36 3.28 -13.60
#